data_7542579933304d1e85e221aa801df3f9
#
_entry.id   7542579933304d1e85e221aa801df3f9
#
_cell.length_a   1.000
_cell.length_b   1.000
_cell.length_c   1.000
_cell.angle_alpha   90.00
_cell.angle_beta   90.00
_cell.angle_gamma   90.00
#
_symmetry.space_group_name_H-M   'P 1'
#
loop_
_entity.id
_entity.type
_entity.pdbx_description
1 polymer ?
#
loop_
_entity_poly.entity_id
_entity_poly.type
_entity_poly.pdbx_seq_one_letter_code
_entity_poly.pdbx_strand_id
1 'polypeptide(L)'
;MTLKVDPITLEVFQNALASIADELALVIMRSAYSNIVRDSMDYSTAVCDHKGLTIAQGLTTPVHLGSFPHAMRSLIEKFDGRMFPGDVFIFNDPYEAGGMHLPDFYIIKPIFARGRV
;
A
#
# COMPACT_ATOMS: atom_id res chain seq x y z
N MET A 1 12.44 13.89 -20.51
CA MET A 1 13.79 13.75 -19.92
C MET A 1 13.85 12.41 -19.21
N THR A 2 14.53 11.42 -19.76
CA THR A 2 14.68 10.11 -19.13
C THR A 2 15.79 10.24 -18.08
N LEU A 3 15.42 10.20 -16.81
CA LEU A 3 16.42 10.10 -15.74
C LEU A 3 17.18 8.78 -15.92
N LYS A 4 18.43 8.84 -16.28
CA LYS A 4 19.32 7.68 -16.25
C LYS A 4 19.74 7.46 -14.80
N VAL A 5 19.02 6.58 -14.12
CA VAL A 5 19.44 6.07 -12.81
C VAL A 5 20.42 4.93 -13.07
N ASP A 6 21.55 4.91 -12.36
CA ASP A 6 22.48 3.79 -12.49
C ASP A 6 21.86 2.51 -11.86
N PRO A 7 22.19 1.33 -12.38
CA PRO A 7 21.58 0.07 -11.94
C PRO A 7 21.77 -0.22 -10.45
N ILE A 8 22.90 0.15 -9.88
CA ILE A 8 23.19 -0.10 -8.45
C ILE A 8 22.26 0.75 -7.58
N THR A 9 22.14 2.04 -7.88
CA THR A 9 21.22 2.95 -7.18
C THR A 9 19.77 2.46 -7.29
N LEU A 10 19.36 1.99 -8.47
CA LEU A 10 18.01 1.44 -8.66
C LEU A 10 17.77 0.22 -7.79
N GLU A 11 18.72 -0.72 -7.75
CA GLU A 11 18.61 -1.93 -6.93
C GLU A 11 18.55 -1.61 -5.43
N VAL A 12 19.41 -0.70 -4.95
CA VAL A 12 19.37 -0.25 -3.55
C VAL A 12 18.02 0.37 -3.22
N PHE A 13 17.45 1.18 -4.10
CA PHE A 13 16.16 1.80 -3.91
C PHE A 13 15.02 0.77 -3.87
N GLN A 14 15.01 -0.20 -4.80
CA GLN A 14 14.02 -1.28 -4.83
C GLN A 14 14.06 -2.11 -3.54
N ASN A 15 15.25 -2.48 -3.09
CA ASN A 15 15.42 -3.26 -1.86
C ASN A 15 14.99 -2.46 -0.61
N ALA A 16 15.23 -1.16 -0.58
CA ALA A 16 14.76 -0.30 0.50
C ALA A 16 13.23 -0.24 0.57
N LEU A 17 12.54 -0.11 -0.57
CA LEU A 17 11.08 -0.11 -0.64
C LEU A 17 10.49 -1.46 -0.23
N ALA A 18 11.09 -2.56 -0.67
CA ALA A 18 10.68 -3.90 -0.27
C ALA A 18 10.82 -4.08 1.26
N SER A 19 11.93 -3.64 1.84
CA SER A 19 12.15 -3.69 3.29
C SER A 19 11.11 -2.89 4.06
N ILE A 20 10.69 -1.72 3.56
CA ILE A 20 9.62 -0.93 4.17
C ILE A 20 8.29 -1.70 4.15
N ALA A 21 7.94 -2.35 3.05
CA ALA A 21 6.73 -3.14 2.95
C ALA A 21 6.76 -4.36 3.89
N ASP A 22 7.91 -5.00 4.06
CA ASP A 22 8.11 -6.10 5.01
C ASP A 22 8.02 -5.61 6.47
N GLU A 23 8.59 -4.46 6.80
CA GLU A 23 8.44 -3.87 8.14
C GLU A 23 6.99 -3.57 8.47
N LEU A 24 6.22 -3.01 7.53
CA LEU A 24 4.78 -2.81 7.71
C LEU A 24 4.07 -4.13 8.03
N ALA A 25 4.40 -5.20 7.30
CA ALA A 25 3.85 -6.53 7.56
C ALA A 25 4.18 -7.02 8.97
N LEU A 26 5.42 -6.90 9.41
CA LEU A 26 5.84 -7.31 10.75
C LEU A 26 5.17 -6.50 11.87
N VAL A 27 4.98 -5.21 11.67
CA VAL A 27 4.27 -4.35 12.64
C VAL A 27 2.82 -4.80 12.80
N ILE A 28 2.12 -5.07 11.69
CA ILE A 28 0.74 -5.57 11.72
C ILE A 28 0.69 -6.93 12.44
N MET A 29 1.54 -7.87 12.07
CA MET A 29 1.59 -9.19 12.69
C MET A 29 1.79 -9.09 14.22
N ARG A 30 2.73 -8.28 14.67
CA ARG A 30 3.07 -8.14 16.09
C ARG A 30 2.01 -7.42 16.91
N SER A 31 1.23 -6.54 16.29
CA SER A 31 0.18 -5.76 16.95
C SER A 31 -1.21 -6.38 16.83
N ALA A 32 -1.39 -7.41 16.01
CA ALA A 32 -2.69 -8.00 15.74
C ALA A 32 -3.24 -8.81 16.92
N TYR A 33 -4.50 -8.59 17.23
CA TYR A 33 -5.27 -9.42 18.17
C TYR A 33 -5.90 -10.64 17.49
N SER A 34 -6.19 -10.54 16.20
CA SER A 34 -6.76 -11.64 15.41
C SER A 34 -5.70 -12.71 15.13
N ASN A 35 -6.03 -13.96 15.44
CA ASN A 35 -5.16 -15.08 15.10
C ASN A 35 -5.00 -15.26 13.59
N ILE A 36 -6.03 -14.94 12.80
CA ILE A 36 -5.98 -15.00 11.34
C ILE A 36 -4.92 -14.03 10.82
N VAL A 37 -4.93 -12.79 11.31
CA VAL A 37 -3.94 -11.79 10.92
C VAL A 37 -2.56 -12.15 11.46
N ARG A 38 -2.45 -12.50 12.74
CA ARG A 38 -1.16 -12.75 13.39
C ARG A 38 -0.48 -14.05 12.94
N ASP A 39 -1.23 -15.16 12.86
CA ASP A 39 -0.66 -16.50 12.70
C ASP A 39 -0.70 -16.94 11.23
N SER A 40 -1.74 -16.58 10.48
CA SER A 40 -1.88 -16.89 9.05
C SER A 40 -1.38 -15.76 8.14
N MET A 41 -1.08 -14.57 8.69
CA MET A 41 -0.70 -13.38 7.93
C MET A 41 -1.70 -13.05 6.80
N ASP A 42 -3.01 -13.21 7.10
CA ASP A 42 -4.09 -12.98 6.15
C ASP A 42 -4.35 -11.47 5.98
N TYR A 43 -3.39 -10.83 5.38
CA TYR A 43 -3.39 -9.43 4.96
C TYR A 43 -2.29 -9.22 3.93
N SER A 44 -2.29 -8.07 3.27
CA SER A 44 -1.24 -7.69 2.34
C SER A 44 -0.74 -6.28 2.64
N THR A 45 0.54 -6.04 2.41
CA THR A 45 1.17 -4.73 2.54
C THR A 45 1.85 -4.33 1.24
N ALA A 46 1.79 -3.06 0.91
CA ALA A 46 2.44 -2.54 -0.29
C ALA A 46 2.82 -1.06 -0.15
N VAL A 47 3.77 -0.65 -0.98
CA VAL A 47 4.06 0.75 -1.28
C VAL A 47 3.63 1.01 -2.70
N CYS A 48 2.87 2.08 -2.92
CA CYS A 48 2.39 2.49 -4.23
C CYS A 48 3.00 3.83 -4.64
N ASP A 49 3.12 4.06 -5.94
CA ASP A 49 3.48 5.37 -6.46
C ASP A 49 2.29 6.35 -6.42
N HIS A 50 2.53 7.60 -6.80
CA HIS A 50 1.49 8.64 -6.83
C HIS A 50 0.32 8.36 -7.81
N LYS A 51 0.45 7.37 -8.68
CA LYS A 51 -0.61 6.92 -9.61
C LYS A 51 -1.37 5.71 -9.06
N GLY A 52 -0.98 5.20 -7.88
CA GLY A 52 -1.56 4.03 -7.28
C GLY A 52 -1.02 2.69 -7.79
N LEU A 53 0.10 2.71 -8.53
CA LEU A 53 0.75 1.48 -8.98
C LEU A 53 1.62 0.91 -7.85
N THR A 54 1.47 -0.37 -7.57
CA THR A 54 2.29 -1.07 -6.57
C THR A 54 3.74 -1.14 -7.04
N ILE A 55 4.65 -0.57 -6.27
CA ILE A 55 6.10 -0.55 -6.53
C ILE A 55 6.89 -1.44 -5.58
N ALA A 56 6.31 -1.81 -4.44
CA ALA A 56 6.85 -2.81 -3.53
C ALA A 56 5.72 -3.48 -2.77
N GLN A 57 5.91 -4.73 -2.39
CA GLN A 57 4.95 -5.52 -1.61
C GLN A 57 5.68 -6.29 -0.53
N GLY A 58 5.03 -6.50 0.62
CA GLY A 58 5.57 -7.27 1.73
C GLY A 58 5.35 -8.78 1.56
N LEU A 59 6.13 -9.55 2.31
CA LEU A 59 6.06 -11.02 2.36
C LEU A 59 4.86 -11.46 3.23
N THR A 60 3.67 -11.32 2.68
CA THR A 60 2.38 -11.69 3.28
C THR A 60 1.54 -12.48 2.30
N THR A 61 0.32 -12.85 2.67
CA THR A 61 -0.61 -13.52 1.75
C THR A 61 -0.90 -12.59 0.55
N PRO A 62 -0.59 -13.01 -0.69
CA PRO A 62 -0.65 -12.10 -1.85
C PRO A 62 -2.04 -11.91 -2.43
N VAL A 63 -3.06 -12.59 -1.91
CA VAL A 63 -4.41 -12.63 -2.51
C VAL A 63 -5.03 -11.23 -2.69
N HIS A 64 -4.80 -10.32 -1.76
CA HIS A 64 -5.37 -8.98 -1.77
C HIS A 64 -4.67 -8.02 -2.76
N LEU A 65 -3.44 -8.33 -3.17
CA LEU A 65 -2.63 -7.45 -4.02
C LEU A 65 -3.27 -7.20 -5.39
N GLY A 66 -4.06 -8.15 -5.89
CA GLY A 66 -4.78 -8.00 -7.15
C GLY A 66 -5.83 -6.90 -7.16
N SER A 67 -6.39 -6.54 -6.00
CA SER A 67 -7.38 -5.48 -5.85
C SER A 67 -6.76 -4.10 -5.60
N PHE A 68 -5.50 -4.01 -5.21
CA PHE A 68 -4.83 -2.75 -4.88
C PHE A 68 -4.87 -1.71 -6.00
N PRO A 69 -4.60 -2.04 -7.27
CA PRO A 69 -4.66 -1.03 -8.33
C PRO A 69 -6.04 -0.39 -8.49
N HIS A 70 -7.11 -1.16 -8.29
CA HIS A 70 -8.47 -0.64 -8.34
C HIS A 70 -8.77 0.21 -7.11
N ALA A 71 -8.49 -0.28 -5.91
CA ALA A 71 -8.67 0.43 -4.66
C ALA A 71 -7.92 1.77 -4.65
N MET A 72 -6.67 1.78 -5.10
CA MET A 72 -5.86 2.99 -5.21
C MET A 72 -6.42 3.99 -6.23
N ARG A 73 -6.89 3.51 -7.38
CA ARG A 73 -7.50 4.36 -8.39
C ARG A 73 -8.76 5.03 -7.84
N SER A 74 -9.67 4.27 -7.25
CA SER A 74 -10.90 4.78 -6.64
C SER A 74 -10.61 5.84 -5.58
N LEU A 75 -9.60 5.60 -4.72
CA LEU A 75 -9.17 6.56 -3.71
C LEU A 75 -8.65 7.86 -4.34
N ILE A 76 -7.73 7.74 -5.31
CA ILE A 76 -7.11 8.89 -5.97
C ILE A 76 -8.17 9.72 -6.69
N GLU A 77 -9.06 9.09 -7.46
CA GLU A 77 -10.14 9.78 -8.19
C GLU A 77 -11.10 10.50 -7.23
N LYS A 78 -11.46 9.85 -6.12
CA LYS A 78 -12.41 10.42 -5.14
C LYS A 78 -11.82 11.59 -4.36
N PHE A 79 -10.52 11.56 -4.06
CA PHE A 79 -9.85 12.53 -3.20
C PHE A 79 -8.79 13.36 -3.91
N ASP A 80 -8.82 13.43 -5.25
CA ASP A 80 -7.90 14.26 -6.02
C ASP A 80 -7.89 15.72 -5.51
N GLY A 81 -6.69 16.23 -5.24
CA GLY A 81 -6.49 17.58 -4.66
C GLY A 81 -6.99 17.75 -3.20
N ARG A 82 -7.46 16.71 -2.54
CA ARG A 82 -8.01 16.72 -1.17
C ARG A 82 -7.31 15.76 -0.23
N MET A 83 -6.09 15.38 -0.52
CA MET A 83 -5.23 14.62 0.36
C MET A 83 -4.23 15.56 1.02
N PHE A 84 -4.09 15.44 2.34
CA PHE A 84 -3.20 16.32 3.13
C PHE A 84 -2.23 15.50 3.97
N PRO A 85 -1.07 16.08 4.34
CA PRO A 85 -0.15 15.41 5.25
C PRO A 85 -0.83 15.04 6.57
N GLY A 86 -0.70 13.77 6.96
CA GLY A 86 -1.33 13.23 8.17
C GLY A 86 -2.65 12.49 7.93
N ASP A 87 -3.25 12.61 6.76
CA ASP A 87 -4.47 11.86 6.42
C ASP A 87 -4.21 10.34 6.43
N VAL A 88 -5.23 9.61 6.83
CA VAL A 88 -5.32 8.16 6.70
C VAL A 88 -6.71 7.83 6.16
N PHE A 89 -6.76 7.09 5.09
CA PHE A 89 -8.00 6.64 4.47
C PHE A 89 -8.28 5.19 4.87
N ILE A 90 -9.54 4.91 5.18
CA ILE A 90 -10.02 3.56 5.48
C ILE A 90 -11.31 3.29 4.71
N PHE A 91 -11.39 2.13 4.08
CA PHE A 91 -12.59 1.65 3.41
C PHE A 91 -12.56 0.14 3.25
N ASN A 92 -13.74 -0.46 2.97
CA ASN A 92 -13.92 -1.89 2.74
C ASN A 92 -15.01 -2.19 1.70
N ASP A 93 -15.41 -1.17 0.92
CA ASP A 93 -16.46 -1.34 -0.09
C ASP A 93 -15.95 -2.15 -1.29
N PRO A 94 -16.51 -3.33 -1.57
CA PRO A 94 -16.09 -4.17 -2.69
C PRO A 94 -16.70 -3.75 -4.04
N TYR A 95 -17.65 -2.82 -4.05
CA TYR A 95 -18.35 -2.43 -5.26
C TYR A 95 -17.74 -1.21 -5.93
N GLU A 96 -17.71 -0.08 -5.24
CA GLU A 96 -17.22 1.19 -5.80
C GLU A 96 -15.76 1.46 -5.47
N ALA A 97 -15.32 1.06 -4.28
CA ALA A 97 -13.96 1.35 -3.82
C ALA A 97 -12.92 0.29 -4.24
N GLY A 98 -13.34 -0.80 -4.87
CA GLY A 98 -12.43 -1.82 -5.39
C GLY A 98 -11.91 -2.82 -4.35
N GLY A 99 -12.58 -2.93 -3.21
CA GLY A 99 -12.31 -3.97 -2.22
C GLY A 99 -12.62 -5.37 -2.74
N MET A 100 -12.13 -6.41 -2.06
CA MET A 100 -12.43 -7.79 -2.42
C MET A 100 -13.74 -8.28 -1.79
N HIS A 101 -13.91 -8.05 -0.50
CA HIS A 101 -15.12 -8.35 0.26
C HIS A 101 -15.19 -7.48 1.53
N LEU A 102 -16.35 -7.34 2.10
CA LEU A 102 -16.60 -6.45 3.24
C LEU A 102 -15.71 -6.67 4.48
N PRO A 103 -15.27 -7.90 4.82
CA PRO A 103 -14.36 -8.09 5.95
C PRO A 103 -12.97 -7.45 5.78
N ASP A 104 -12.51 -7.24 4.55
CA ASP A 104 -11.20 -6.67 4.29
C ASP A 104 -11.22 -5.15 4.35
N PHE A 105 -10.42 -4.60 5.24
CA PHE A 105 -10.22 -3.16 5.35
C PHE A 105 -8.94 -2.74 4.63
N TYR A 106 -9.07 -1.74 3.76
CA TYR A 106 -7.95 -1.03 3.18
C TYR A 106 -7.62 0.16 4.07
N ILE A 107 -6.37 0.24 4.51
CA ILE A 107 -5.85 1.37 5.27
C ILE A 107 -4.72 1.98 4.44
N ILE A 108 -4.92 3.20 3.97
CA ILE A 108 -4.01 3.86 3.05
C ILE A 108 -3.57 5.19 3.65
N LYS A 109 -2.26 5.36 3.75
CA LYS A 109 -1.65 6.59 4.24
C LYS A 109 -0.83 7.24 3.13
N PRO A 110 -1.23 8.42 2.64
CA PRO A 110 -0.40 9.19 1.70
C PRO A 110 0.90 9.64 2.35
N ILE A 111 1.99 9.50 1.61
CA ILE A 111 3.31 9.94 2.03
C ILE A 111 3.68 11.17 1.20
N PHE A 112 3.95 12.27 1.88
CA PHE A 112 4.28 13.54 1.23
C PHE A 112 5.78 13.80 1.27
N ALA A 113 6.34 14.16 0.11
CA ALA A 113 7.70 14.65 0.00
C ALA A 113 7.71 15.95 -0.81
N ARG A 114 8.25 17.03 -0.25
CA ARG A 114 8.32 18.34 -0.92
C ARG A 114 6.96 18.83 -1.40
N GLY A 115 5.91 18.63 -0.62
CA GLY A 115 4.53 19.06 -0.93
C GLY A 115 3.79 18.22 -1.99
N ARG A 116 4.32 17.05 -2.36
CA ARG A 116 3.69 16.11 -3.30
C ARG A 116 3.57 14.72 -2.68
N VAL A 117 2.49 14.02 -2.99
CA VAL A 117 2.32 12.58 -2.69
C VAL A 117 3.26 11.79 -3.57
#